data_dc97918674556f83d1985adc8acb9ddd
#
_entry.id   dc97918674556f83d1985adc8acb9ddd
#
_cell.length_a   1.000
_cell.length_b   1.000
_cell.length_c   1.000
_cell.angle_alpha   90.00
_cell.angle_beta   90.00
_cell.angle_gamma   90.00
#
_symmetry.space_group_name_H-M   'P 1'
#
loop_
_entity.id
_entity.type
_entity.pdbx_description
1 polymer ?
#
loop_
_entity_poly.entity_id
_entity_poly.type
_entity_poly.pdbx_seq_one_letter_code
_entity_poly.pdbx_strand_id
1 'polypeptide(L)'
;MNKCDIANNVRIINPVNMYGCKLNDGVFIGPFVEIQSNVTIGKNTRISSHSFICSGVSIGENCFVAHGVVFTNDKFDWPDNDYKQWIERPTVIGNNVRIGSNATLLPITVGDNVIIGAGSVVTKDIPDNCIVYGNPAIIKQRE
;
A
#
# COMPACT_ATOMS: atom_id res chain seq x y z
N MET A 1 13.12 -8.66 -10.72
CA MET A 1 13.03 -7.23 -10.34
C MET A 1 13.27 -6.36 -11.54
N ASN A 2 12.44 -6.60 -12.52
CA ASN A 2 12.59 -5.98 -13.83
C ASN A 2 12.29 -4.48 -13.76
N LYS A 3 13.26 -3.65 -14.18
CA LYS A 3 13.08 -2.19 -14.32
C LYS A 3 12.67 -1.50 -13.04
N CYS A 4 13.05 -2.03 -11.88
CA CYS A 4 12.84 -1.32 -10.62
C CYS A 4 13.98 -0.33 -10.36
N ASP A 5 13.64 0.84 -9.87
CA ASP A 5 14.59 1.86 -9.44
C ASP A 5 14.80 1.65 -7.93
N ILE A 6 15.97 1.15 -7.55
CA ILE A 6 16.25 0.76 -6.15
C ILE A 6 17.36 1.66 -5.63
N ALA A 7 17.05 2.46 -4.61
CA ALA A 7 17.98 3.39 -3.99
C ALA A 7 18.95 2.67 -3.04
N ASN A 8 19.61 3.44 -2.17
CA ASN A 8 20.62 2.92 -1.26
C ASN A 8 20.02 2.25 -0.03
N ASN A 9 20.74 1.25 0.51
CA ASN A 9 20.37 0.59 1.76
C ASN A 9 18.99 -0.08 1.73
N VAL A 10 18.52 -0.46 0.56
CA VAL A 10 17.30 -1.22 0.41
C VAL A 10 17.59 -2.68 0.70
N ARG A 11 16.76 -3.31 1.53
CA ARG A 11 16.87 -4.74 1.82
C ARG A 11 15.67 -5.47 1.24
N ILE A 12 15.94 -6.50 0.47
CA ILE A 12 14.90 -7.31 -0.16
C ILE A 12 15.16 -8.76 0.23
N ILE A 13 14.18 -9.40 0.84
CA ILE A 13 14.24 -10.80 1.22
C ILE A 13 13.49 -11.62 0.17
N ASN A 14 14.23 -12.31 -0.67
CA ASN A 14 13.63 -13.14 -1.71
C ASN A 14 12.93 -14.37 -1.14
N PRO A 15 11.95 -14.93 -1.87
CA PRO A 15 11.54 -14.52 -3.21
C PRO A 15 10.53 -13.38 -3.19
N VAL A 16 10.63 -12.49 -4.17
CA VAL A 16 9.68 -11.39 -4.37
C VAL A 16 9.35 -11.29 -5.85
N ASN A 17 8.21 -10.69 -6.18
CA ASN A 17 7.86 -10.35 -7.55
C ASN A 17 7.69 -8.84 -7.64
N MET A 18 8.68 -8.15 -8.23
CA MET A 18 8.65 -6.70 -8.36
C MET A 18 9.00 -6.28 -9.77
N TYR A 19 8.27 -5.30 -10.28
CA TYR A 19 8.56 -4.74 -11.61
C TYR A 19 8.03 -3.31 -11.71
N GLY A 20 8.80 -2.46 -12.36
CA GLY A 20 8.39 -1.08 -12.67
C GLY A 20 8.14 -0.20 -11.46
N CYS A 21 8.71 -0.51 -10.31
CA CYS A 21 8.50 0.24 -9.08
C CYS A 21 9.74 1.06 -8.70
N LYS A 22 9.55 1.97 -7.76
CA LYS A 22 10.63 2.78 -7.20
C LYS A 22 10.69 2.58 -5.69
N LEU A 23 11.83 2.14 -5.19
CA LEU A 23 12.10 1.98 -3.77
C LEU A 23 13.13 3.00 -3.33
N ASN A 24 12.75 3.87 -2.40
CA ASN A 24 13.65 4.90 -1.89
C ASN A 24 14.59 4.36 -0.81
N ASP A 25 15.48 5.22 -0.29
CA ASP A 25 16.52 4.80 0.64
C ASP A 25 15.96 4.09 1.86
N GLY A 26 16.62 3.01 2.27
CA GLY A 26 16.30 2.31 3.52
C GLY A 26 15.02 1.49 3.51
N VAL A 27 14.38 1.31 2.37
CA VAL A 27 13.15 0.50 2.27
C VAL A 27 13.48 -0.96 2.55
N PHE A 28 12.58 -1.64 3.25
CA PHE A 28 12.66 -3.08 3.50
C PHE A 28 11.47 -3.79 2.86
N ILE A 29 11.77 -4.83 2.09
CA ILE A 29 10.74 -5.67 1.44
C ILE A 29 10.89 -7.10 1.94
N GLY A 30 9.88 -7.62 2.61
CA GLY A 30 9.85 -8.99 3.10
C GLY A 30 9.61 -10.01 2.00
N PRO A 31 9.75 -11.31 2.32
CA PRO A 31 9.58 -12.36 1.32
C PRO A 31 8.12 -12.50 0.88
N PHE A 32 7.92 -13.01 -0.32
CA PHE A 32 6.62 -13.28 -0.91
C PHE A 32 5.78 -12.02 -1.13
N VAL A 33 6.42 -10.88 -1.25
CA VAL A 33 5.76 -9.61 -1.59
C VAL A 33 5.69 -9.48 -3.10
N GLU A 34 4.57 -8.96 -3.60
CA GLU A 34 4.46 -8.52 -4.98
C GLU A 34 4.27 -7.01 -5.03
N ILE A 35 5.10 -6.33 -5.84
CA ILE A 35 4.98 -4.88 -6.09
C ILE A 35 4.94 -4.67 -7.59
N GLN A 36 3.84 -4.11 -8.06
CA GLN A 36 3.62 -3.92 -9.49
C GLN A 36 4.20 -2.60 -9.98
N SER A 37 4.03 -2.34 -11.27
CA SER A 37 4.53 -1.12 -11.90
C SER A 37 3.81 0.14 -11.38
N ASN A 38 4.45 1.31 -11.57
CA ASN A 38 3.87 2.59 -11.16
C ASN A 38 3.59 2.65 -9.66
N VAL A 39 4.49 2.05 -8.86
CA VAL A 39 4.44 2.08 -7.39
C VAL A 39 5.67 2.80 -6.89
N THR A 40 5.50 3.69 -5.91
CA THR A 40 6.61 4.35 -5.23
C THR A 40 6.53 4.08 -3.74
N ILE A 41 7.63 3.63 -3.15
CA ILE A 41 7.74 3.39 -1.71
C ILE A 41 8.73 4.39 -1.13
N GLY A 42 8.29 5.19 -0.16
CA GLY A 42 9.09 6.23 0.47
C GLY A 42 10.17 5.70 1.41
N LYS A 43 11.07 6.58 1.81
CA LYS A 43 12.24 6.25 2.64
C LYS A 43 11.86 5.52 3.91
N ASN A 44 12.64 4.51 4.26
CA ASN A 44 12.54 3.77 5.51
C ASN A 44 11.19 3.08 5.75
N THR A 45 10.41 2.91 4.70
CA THR A 45 9.15 2.18 4.78
C THR A 45 9.42 0.69 4.73
N ARG A 46 8.67 -0.07 5.53
CA ARG A 46 8.76 -1.51 5.59
C ARG A 46 7.50 -2.15 5.02
N ILE A 47 7.69 -3.05 4.07
CA ILE A 47 6.62 -3.88 3.52
C ILE A 47 6.86 -5.32 3.98
N SER A 48 5.98 -5.81 4.84
CA SER A 48 6.14 -7.14 5.43
C SER A 48 5.65 -8.24 4.48
N SER A 49 5.99 -9.48 4.82
CA SER A 49 5.78 -10.64 3.94
C SER A 49 4.32 -10.79 3.48
N HIS A 50 4.15 -11.34 2.30
CA HIS A 50 2.87 -11.68 1.69
C HIS A 50 1.97 -10.50 1.36
N SER A 51 2.49 -9.27 1.42
CA SER A 51 1.70 -8.08 1.03
C SER A 51 1.67 -7.94 -0.48
N PHE A 52 0.56 -7.42 -0.99
CA PHE A 52 0.36 -7.17 -2.41
C PHE A 52 0.15 -5.67 -2.63
N ILE A 53 1.07 -5.06 -3.39
CA ILE A 53 1.03 -3.65 -3.73
C ILE A 53 0.76 -3.54 -5.23
N CYS A 54 -0.48 -3.24 -5.58
CA CYS A 54 -0.89 -3.16 -6.97
C CYS A 54 -0.41 -1.87 -7.63
N SER A 55 -0.48 -1.84 -8.95
CA SER A 55 -0.08 -0.66 -9.71
C SER A 55 -0.88 0.59 -9.30
N GLY A 56 -0.22 1.74 -9.30
CA GLY A 56 -0.82 3.02 -8.96
C GLY A 56 -0.75 3.40 -7.49
N VAL A 57 -0.07 2.63 -6.65
CA VAL A 57 0.04 2.92 -5.21
C VAL A 57 1.29 3.75 -4.92
N SER A 58 1.11 4.82 -4.14
CA SER A 58 2.22 5.60 -3.57
C SER A 58 2.18 5.46 -2.06
N ILE A 59 3.29 5.08 -1.45
CA ILE A 59 3.42 4.98 0.01
C ILE A 59 4.51 5.95 0.45
N GLY A 60 4.22 6.75 1.47
CA GLY A 60 5.14 7.76 1.98
C GLY A 60 6.29 7.19 2.77
N GLU A 61 6.93 8.05 3.56
CA GLU A 61 8.11 7.71 4.35
C GLU A 61 7.75 7.16 5.72
N ASN A 62 8.62 6.33 6.26
CA ASN A 62 8.52 5.80 7.63
C ASN A 62 7.19 5.07 7.90
N CYS A 63 6.67 4.39 6.88
CA CYS A 63 5.46 3.61 7.02
C CYS A 63 5.78 2.17 7.39
N PHE A 64 4.83 1.52 8.04
CA PHE A 64 4.92 0.11 8.36
C PHE A 64 3.68 -0.59 7.78
N VAL A 65 3.90 -1.44 6.78
CA VAL A 65 2.86 -2.27 6.19
C VAL A 65 3.07 -3.69 6.70
N ALA A 66 2.14 -4.16 7.51
CA ALA A 66 2.25 -5.47 8.13
C ALA A 66 2.01 -6.61 7.14
N HIS A 67 1.86 -7.83 7.62
CA HIS A 67 1.82 -9.02 6.77
C HIS A 67 0.48 -9.13 6.03
N GLY A 68 0.54 -9.56 4.77
CA GLY A 68 -0.67 -9.90 4.03
C GLY A 68 -1.60 -8.74 3.75
N VAL A 69 -1.09 -7.52 3.70
CA VAL A 69 -1.89 -6.34 3.35
C VAL A 69 -2.13 -6.34 1.85
N VAL A 70 -3.37 -6.06 1.44
CA VAL A 70 -3.75 -6.06 0.03
C VAL A 70 -4.25 -4.67 -0.37
N PHE A 71 -3.59 -4.10 -1.37
CA PHE A 71 -4.04 -2.88 -2.02
C PHE A 71 -4.82 -3.25 -3.28
N THR A 72 -5.85 -2.48 -3.60
CA THR A 72 -6.63 -2.67 -4.81
C THR A 72 -6.65 -1.38 -5.63
N ASN A 73 -6.80 -1.50 -6.95
CA ASN A 73 -6.77 -0.35 -7.86
C ASN A 73 -7.93 -0.34 -8.84
N ASP A 74 -9.00 -1.07 -8.55
CA ASP A 74 -10.12 -1.24 -9.44
C ASP A 74 -11.42 -0.97 -8.69
N LYS A 75 -12.27 -0.12 -9.25
CA LYS A 75 -13.59 0.17 -8.71
C LYS A 75 -14.70 -0.57 -9.46
N PHE A 76 -14.31 -1.47 -10.38
CA PHE A 76 -15.25 -2.24 -11.19
C PHE A 76 -16.20 -1.36 -12.01
N ASP A 77 -15.78 -0.15 -12.33
CA ASP A 77 -16.53 0.81 -13.12
C ASP A 77 -16.10 0.77 -14.59
N TRP A 78 -15.94 -0.43 -15.12
CA TRP A 78 -15.45 -0.63 -16.48
C TRP A 78 -16.48 -0.21 -17.52
N PRO A 79 -16.07 0.55 -18.56
CA PRO A 79 -16.96 0.83 -19.67
C PRO A 79 -17.49 -0.48 -20.28
N ASP A 80 -18.80 -0.52 -20.50
CA ASP A 80 -19.49 -1.69 -21.09
C ASP A 80 -19.26 -3.01 -20.33
N ASN A 81 -18.98 -2.92 -19.01
CA ASN A 81 -18.67 -4.07 -18.19
C ASN A 81 -17.51 -4.92 -18.73
N ASP A 82 -16.61 -4.30 -19.49
CA ASP A 82 -15.48 -4.99 -20.11
C ASP A 82 -14.22 -4.77 -19.25
N TYR A 83 -13.77 -5.83 -18.55
CA TYR A 83 -12.61 -5.75 -17.66
C TYR A 83 -11.33 -5.33 -18.40
N LYS A 84 -11.28 -5.49 -19.73
CA LYS A 84 -10.13 -5.05 -20.53
C LYS A 84 -10.03 -3.54 -20.60
N GLN A 85 -11.10 -2.85 -20.25
CA GLN A 85 -11.15 -1.39 -20.21
C GLN A 85 -11.07 -0.85 -18.78
N TRP A 86 -10.52 -1.64 -17.86
CA TRP A 86 -10.38 -1.20 -16.47
C TRP A 86 -9.52 0.07 -16.37
N ILE A 87 -9.82 0.86 -15.36
CA ILE A 87 -9.12 2.13 -15.13
C ILE A 87 -8.33 1.98 -13.83
N GLU A 88 -7.00 2.23 -13.91
CA GLU A 88 -6.16 2.21 -12.73
C GLU A 88 -6.55 3.35 -11.80
N ARG A 89 -7.01 3.00 -10.60
CA ARG A 89 -7.37 3.99 -9.58
C ARG A 89 -6.25 4.07 -8.55
N PRO A 90 -5.69 5.27 -8.30
CA PRO A 90 -4.54 5.38 -7.40
C PRO A 90 -4.92 5.26 -5.94
N THR A 91 -3.98 4.77 -5.15
CA THR A 91 -4.00 4.85 -3.69
C THR A 91 -2.80 5.67 -3.24
N VAL A 92 -3.04 6.62 -2.35
CA VAL A 92 -1.96 7.44 -1.78
C VAL A 92 -1.94 7.27 -0.28
N ILE A 93 -0.81 6.80 0.24
CA ILE A 93 -0.58 6.65 1.67
C ILE A 93 0.42 7.71 2.10
N GLY A 94 0.07 8.48 3.11
CA GLY A 94 0.94 9.53 3.65
C GLY A 94 2.15 8.99 4.40
N ASN A 95 2.75 9.83 5.23
CA ASN A 95 3.92 9.48 6.02
C ASN A 95 3.54 8.94 7.40
N ASN A 96 4.40 8.11 7.97
CA ASN A 96 4.23 7.59 9.34
C ASN A 96 2.90 6.83 9.51
N VAL A 97 2.48 6.10 8.49
CA VAL A 97 1.26 5.30 8.51
C VAL A 97 1.61 3.87 8.89
N ARG A 98 0.81 3.29 9.77
CA ARG A 98 0.93 1.88 10.16
C ARG A 98 -0.32 1.13 9.74
N ILE A 99 -0.13 0.07 8.96
CA ILE A 99 -1.24 -0.72 8.41
C ILE A 99 -1.14 -2.13 8.98
N GLY A 100 -2.15 -2.54 9.71
CA GLY A 100 -2.19 -3.84 10.37
C GLY A 100 -2.33 -5.00 9.40
N SER A 101 -1.97 -6.20 9.85
CA SER A 101 -1.96 -7.40 9.03
C SER A 101 -3.34 -7.69 8.43
N ASN A 102 -3.34 -8.17 7.21
CA ASN A 102 -4.54 -8.58 6.48
C ASN A 102 -5.55 -7.47 6.23
N ALA A 103 -5.13 -6.21 6.34
CA ALA A 103 -5.99 -5.10 5.92
C ALA A 103 -6.13 -5.07 4.40
N THR A 104 -7.28 -4.63 3.92
CA THR A 104 -7.54 -4.43 2.49
C THR A 104 -7.87 -2.97 2.27
N LEU A 105 -7.19 -2.33 1.32
CA LEU A 105 -7.40 -0.93 1.00
C LEU A 105 -7.98 -0.80 -0.40
N LEU A 106 -9.12 -0.15 -0.50
CA LEU A 106 -9.65 0.30 -1.79
C LEU A 106 -8.85 1.51 -2.26
N PRO A 107 -9.00 1.93 -3.53
CA PRO A 107 -8.26 3.11 -4.03
C PRO A 107 -8.75 4.38 -3.33
N ILE A 108 -8.01 4.79 -2.31
CA ILE A 108 -8.32 5.91 -1.41
C ILE A 108 -7.03 6.66 -1.05
N THR A 109 -7.20 7.80 -0.39
CA THR A 109 -6.09 8.58 0.14
C THR A 109 -6.09 8.50 1.67
N VAL A 110 -4.95 8.13 2.22
CA VAL A 110 -4.72 8.07 3.67
C VAL A 110 -3.74 9.16 4.04
N GLY A 111 -4.09 9.98 5.02
CA GLY A 111 -3.23 11.06 5.50
C GLY A 111 -2.03 10.58 6.28
N ASP A 112 -1.35 11.53 6.95
CA ASP A 112 -0.17 11.23 7.76
C ASP A 112 -0.56 10.78 9.17
N ASN A 113 0.33 10.02 9.80
CA ASN A 113 0.18 9.62 11.21
C ASN A 113 -1.12 8.86 11.45
N VAL A 114 -1.43 7.91 10.58
CA VAL A 114 -2.64 7.10 10.64
C VAL A 114 -2.29 5.68 11.06
N ILE A 115 -3.14 5.09 11.89
CA ILE A 115 -3.05 3.68 12.24
C ILE A 115 -4.30 2.98 11.70
N ILE A 116 -4.08 1.96 10.87
CA ILE A 116 -5.14 1.11 10.33
C ILE A 116 -5.04 -0.24 11.01
N GLY A 117 -6.10 -0.64 11.70
CA GLY A 117 -6.11 -1.90 12.46
C GLY A 117 -6.05 -3.14 11.57
N ALA A 118 -5.59 -4.24 12.15
CA ALA A 118 -5.53 -5.52 11.45
C ALA A 118 -6.91 -5.94 10.96
N GLY A 119 -6.95 -6.57 9.78
CA GLY A 119 -8.19 -7.09 9.20
C GLY A 119 -9.17 -6.03 8.73
N SER A 120 -8.79 -4.76 8.73
CA SER A 120 -9.69 -3.67 8.32
C SER A 120 -9.92 -3.66 6.82
N VAL A 121 -11.09 -3.17 6.41
CA VAL A 121 -11.37 -2.89 5.00
C VAL A 121 -11.59 -1.39 4.86
N VAL A 122 -10.60 -0.69 4.29
CA VAL A 122 -10.61 0.76 4.17
C VAL A 122 -11.28 1.14 2.85
N THR A 123 -12.45 1.78 2.95
CA THR A 123 -13.29 2.09 1.79
C THR A 123 -13.39 3.58 1.49
N LYS A 124 -12.88 4.44 2.37
CA LYS A 124 -12.98 5.90 2.25
C LYS A 124 -11.67 6.55 2.63
N ASP A 125 -11.46 7.77 2.16
CA ASP A 125 -10.28 8.56 2.53
C ASP A 125 -10.19 8.72 4.05
N ILE A 126 -8.97 8.72 4.56
CA ILE A 126 -8.70 8.87 5.99
C ILE A 126 -7.88 10.14 6.20
N PRO A 127 -8.37 11.10 7.01
CA PRO A 127 -7.60 12.30 7.33
C PRO A 127 -6.41 12.00 8.23
N ASP A 128 -5.52 12.99 8.40
CA ASP A 128 -4.35 12.87 9.26
C ASP A 128 -4.72 12.54 10.71
N ASN A 129 -3.80 11.91 11.41
CA ASN A 129 -3.85 11.72 12.87
C ASN A 129 -5.08 10.91 13.32
N CYS A 130 -5.38 9.83 12.61
CA CYS A 130 -6.55 8.99 12.94
C CYS A 130 -6.14 7.56 13.26
N ILE A 131 -6.95 6.92 14.09
CA ILE A 131 -6.93 5.47 14.27
C ILE A 131 -8.23 4.94 13.71
N VAL A 132 -8.15 4.03 12.74
CA VAL A 132 -9.32 3.45 12.07
C VAL A 132 -9.24 1.94 12.08
N TYR A 133 -10.36 1.27 12.19
CA TYR A 133 -10.44 -0.18 12.02
C TYR A 133 -11.87 -0.65 11.78
N GLY A 134 -11.99 -1.86 11.33
CA GLY A 134 -13.26 -2.52 11.08
C GLY A 134 -13.55 -2.73 9.60
N ASN A 135 -14.73 -3.29 9.33
CA ASN A 135 -15.21 -3.53 7.97
C ASN A 135 -16.68 -3.08 7.87
N PRO A 136 -16.96 -1.92 7.22
CA PRO A 136 -15.97 -0.97 6.70
C PRO A 136 -15.21 -0.28 7.85
N ALA A 137 -13.98 0.09 7.57
CA ALA A 137 -13.16 0.78 8.58
C ALA A 137 -13.74 2.17 8.84
N ILE A 138 -13.83 2.52 10.11
CA ILE A 138 -14.31 3.83 10.56
C ILE A 138 -13.31 4.42 11.55
N ILE A 139 -13.35 5.74 11.68
CA ILE A 139 -12.49 6.43 12.64
C ILE A 139 -12.95 6.04 14.05
N LYS A 140 -12.02 5.49 14.85
CA LYS A 140 -12.28 5.13 16.24
C LYS A 140 -11.66 6.14 17.19
N GLN A 141 -10.58 6.81 16.77
CA GLN A 141 -9.86 7.76 17.58
C GLN A 141 -9.04 8.69 16.70
N ARG A 142 -8.87 9.94 17.12
CA ARG A 142 -7.88 10.87 16.55
C ARG A 142 -6.72 11.02 17.52
N GLU A 143 -5.53 10.91 16.99
CA GLU A 143 -4.31 11.11 17.80
C GLU A 143 -4.06 12.58 18.11
#